data_50c3482b99cba9d4d3cc764718d5bf63
#
_entry.id   50c3482b99cba9d4d3cc764718d5bf63
#
_cell.length_a   1.000
_cell.length_b   1.000
_cell.length_c   1.000
_cell.angle_alpha   90.00
_cell.angle_beta   90.00
_cell.angle_gamma   90.00
#
_symmetry.space_group_name_H-M   'P 1'
#
loop_
_entity.id
_entity.type
_entity.pdbx_description
1 polymer ?
#
loop_
_entity_poly.entity_id
_entity_poly.type
_entity_poly.pdbx_seq_one_letter_code
_entity_poly.pdbx_strand_id
1 'polypeptide(L)'
;MKKQAEVVVIGAGIMGASLAYFLAKHGKEVLVLEQNEICSGTSSSTAAWLWPTDKTPLHYGKLAWDGYNRYMTLAEELGADFELTITGGVEPLYTEEEVRAAEKTIQVAHSLGHPDVRIVSQKEVQEIEPILRHDILGAIVSPYEGHLNPFLLVNAYIQAAKRLGAEVSTYTKVENFVVKGNHIEEIVTNKGTVKPGLVICAAGIYSRKIGEMVGLDAHVKPERGFCLVSEKMPKILNNVIVGARQTVSGNIIFGFIADKVPMDCIDRRMYIRGLQWAAKDAVRDFPALQNINIIRSYTGIRCKPE
;
A
#
# COMPACT_ATOMS: atom_id res chain seq x y z
N MET A 1 -1.48 4.20 28.80
CA MET A 1 -2.05 3.02 28.09
C MET A 1 -3.14 2.41 28.99
N LYS A 2 -4.32 2.22 28.43
CA LYS A 2 -5.43 1.52 29.12
C LYS A 2 -5.01 0.10 29.51
N LYS A 3 -5.51 -0.36 30.68
CA LYS A 3 -5.27 -1.74 31.15
C LYS A 3 -6.29 -2.75 30.62
N GLN A 4 -7.36 -2.26 30.00
CA GLN A 4 -8.44 -3.05 29.42
C GLN A 4 -9.03 -2.30 28.22
N ALA A 5 -9.45 -3.03 27.17
CA ALA A 5 -10.19 -2.48 26.05
C ALA A 5 -11.09 -3.55 25.42
N GLU A 6 -12.26 -3.13 24.89
CA GLU A 6 -13.17 -4.05 24.18
C GLU A 6 -12.48 -4.66 22.95
N VAL A 7 -11.77 -3.84 22.18
CA VAL A 7 -11.01 -4.30 21.01
C VAL A 7 -9.57 -3.76 21.08
N VAL A 8 -8.60 -4.65 20.96
CA VAL A 8 -7.19 -4.30 20.83
C VAL A 8 -6.71 -4.60 19.42
N VAL A 9 -6.23 -3.59 18.72
CA VAL A 9 -5.64 -3.68 17.37
C VAL A 9 -4.12 -3.64 17.48
N ILE A 10 -3.42 -4.63 16.95
CA ILE A 10 -1.96 -4.71 16.96
C ILE A 10 -1.42 -4.22 15.61
N GLY A 11 -0.77 -3.08 15.62
CA GLY A 11 -0.20 -2.39 14.46
C GLY A 11 -0.98 -1.13 14.05
N ALA A 12 -0.25 -0.03 13.78
CA ALA A 12 -0.79 1.26 13.33
C ALA A 12 -0.35 1.59 11.88
N GLY A 13 -0.28 0.58 11.02
CA GLY A 13 -0.24 0.73 9.57
C GLY A 13 -1.63 1.03 9.01
N ILE A 14 -1.78 1.09 7.69
CA ILE A 14 -3.06 1.43 7.03
C ILE A 14 -4.21 0.51 7.46
N MET A 15 -3.96 -0.80 7.61
CA MET A 15 -5.00 -1.75 8.03
C MET A 15 -5.44 -1.49 9.48
N GLY A 16 -4.49 -1.36 10.42
CA GLY A 16 -4.82 -1.11 11.82
C GLY A 16 -5.44 0.27 12.04
N ALA A 17 -5.00 1.30 11.34
CA ALA A 17 -5.53 2.65 11.42
C ALA A 17 -6.99 2.71 10.91
N SER A 18 -7.28 2.08 9.76
CA SER A 18 -8.64 2.03 9.23
C SER A 18 -9.57 1.21 10.14
N LEU A 19 -9.12 0.05 10.64
CA LEU A 19 -9.89 -0.76 11.60
C LEU A 19 -10.19 0.03 12.88
N ALA A 20 -9.20 0.73 13.43
CA ALA A 20 -9.41 1.55 14.63
C ALA A 20 -10.50 2.63 14.41
N TYR A 21 -10.47 3.29 13.24
CA TYR A 21 -11.48 4.28 12.90
C TYR A 21 -12.87 3.67 12.76
N PHE A 22 -13.03 2.63 11.95
CA PHE A 22 -14.35 2.06 11.71
C PHE A 22 -14.93 1.38 12.96
N LEU A 23 -14.13 0.73 13.78
CA LEU A 23 -14.57 0.17 15.05
C LEU A 23 -15.02 1.26 16.03
N ALA A 24 -14.23 2.33 16.17
CA ALA A 24 -14.61 3.47 17.01
C ALA A 24 -15.86 4.17 16.49
N LYS A 25 -16.02 4.32 15.16
CA LYS A 25 -17.23 4.86 14.52
C LYS A 25 -18.49 4.02 14.83
N HIS A 26 -18.33 2.73 15.06
CA HIS A 26 -19.41 1.82 15.50
C HIS A 26 -19.53 1.70 17.03
N GLY A 27 -18.95 2.65 17.76
CA GLY A 27 -19.08 2.75 19.20
C GLY A 27 -18.24 1.75 20.00
N LYS A 28 -17.24 1.10 19.39
CA LYS A 28 -16.35 0.17 20.08
C LYS A 28 -15.25 0.91 20.84
N GLU A 29 -14.92 0.42 22.04
CA GLU A 29 -13.76 0.89 22.78
C GLU A 29 -12.48 0.26 22.20
N VAL A 30 -11.67 1.07 21.49
CA VAL A 30 -10.50 0.61 20.75
C VAL A 30 -9.20 1.08 21.38
N LEU A 31 -8.25 0.13 21.55
CA LEU A 31 -6.84 0.42 21.84
C LEU A 31 -5.98 -0.09 20.69
N VAL A 32 -5.16 0.78 20.11
CA VAL A 32 -4.15 0.39 19.12
C VAL A 32 -2.79 0.29 19.79
N LEU A 33 -2.10 -0.83 19.61
CA LEU A 33 -0.73 -1.05 20.07
C LEU A 33 0.22 -1.02 18.87
N GLU A 34 1.16 -0.08 18.87
CA GLU A 34 2.15 0.06 17.79
C GLU A 34 3.56 0.02 18.37
N GLN A 35 4.40 -0.87 17.85
CA GLN A 35 5.76 -1.07 18.38
C GLN A 35 6.71 0.09 18.10
N ASN A 36 6.44 0.89 17.07
CA ASN A 36 7.26 2.04 16.65
C ASN A 36 6.37 3.29 16.49
N GLU A 37 6.65 4.09 15.46
CA GLU A 37 5.81 5.21 15.03
C GLU A 37 4.62 4.76 14.19
N ILE A 38 3.55 5.56 14.20
CA ILE A 38 2.41 5.38 13.30
C ILE A 38 2.91 5.38 11.85
N CYS A 39 2.38 4.47 11.04
CA CYS A 39 2.76 4.35 9.61
C CYS A 39 4.23 3.96 9.36
N SER A 40 4.96 3.41 10.33
CA SER A 40 6.39 3.14 10.19
C SER A 40 6.75 1.84 9.45
N GLY A 41 5.75 1.00 9.13
CA GLY A 41 5.94 -0.29 8.46
C GLY A 41 5.87 -0.21 6.93
N THR A 42 5.24 -1.20 6.31
CA THR A 42 5.02 -1.30 4.87
C THR A 42 4.23 -0.11 4.31
N SER A 43 3.30 0.44 5.10
CA SER A 43 2.46 1.58 4.69
C SER A 43 3.26 2.84 4.37
N SER A 44 4.42 3.06 5.00
CA SER A 44 5.32 4.19 4.69
C SER A 44 6.27 3.92 3.52
N SER A 45 6.35 2.68 3.07
CA SER A 45 7.32 2.23 2.07
C SER A 45 6.64 1.79 0.78
N THR A 46 5.42 2.26 0.55
CA THR A 46 4.64 1.99 -0.66
C THR A 46 4.85 3.06 -1.73
N ALA A 47 4.69 2.70 -3.00
CA ALA A 47 4.53 3.68 -4.08
C ALA A 47 3.17 4.39 -4.02
N ALA A 48 2.22 3.85 -3.25
CA ALA A 48 0.89 4.41 -2.98
C ALA A 48 0.03 4.63 -4.23
N TRP A 49 0.03 3.65 -5.12
CA TRP A 49 -0.89 3.61 -6.26
C TRP A 49 -2.25 3.06 -5.84
N LEU A 50 -3.29 3.65 -6.40
CA LEU A 50 -4.62 3.07 -6.46
C LEU A 50 -4.77 2.43 -7.83
N TRP A 51 -4.90 1.11 -7.87
CA TRP A 51 -4.97 0.32 -9.10
C TRP A 51 -6.05 -0.76 -8.95
N PRO A 52 -7.33 -0.42 -9.17
CA PRO A 52 -8.45 -1.32 -8.85
C PRO A 52 -8.81 -2.30 -9.97
N THR A 53 -8.40 -2.06 -11.21
CA THR A 53 -9.05 -2.62 -12.41
C THR A 53 -8.57 -4.00 -12.84
N ASP A 54 -7.41 -4.47 -12.36
CA ASP A 54 -6.76 -5.74 -12.76
C ASP A 54 -6.83 -6.84 -11.68
N LYS A 55 -7.61 -6.65 -10.64
CA LYS A 55 -7.58 -7.55 -9.47
C LYS A 55 -8.32 -8.87 -9.72
N THR A 56 -7.61 -9.96 -9.51
CA THR A 56 -8.11 -11.34 -9.63
C THR A 56 -7.88 -12.12 -8.35
N PRO A 57 -8.74 -13.08 -7.99
CA PRO A 57 -9.98 -13.50 -8.64
C PRO A 57 -11.10 -12.46 -8.55
N LEU A 58 -12.22 -12.67 -9.25
CA LEU A 58 -13.32 -11.72 -9.41
C LEU A 58 -13.87 -11.14 -8.08
N HIS A 59 -13.99 -11.96 -7.04
CA HIS A 59 -14.43 -11.49 -5.71
C HIS A 59 -13.43 -10.51 -5.07
N TYR A 60 -12.13 -10.69 -5.31
CA TYR A 60 -11.10 -9.74 -4.89
C TYR A 60 -11.19 -8.44 -5.70
N GLY A 61 -11.44 -8.54 -7.02
CA GLY A 61 -11.67 -7.38 -7.87
C GLY A 61 -12.85 -6.53 -7.39
N LYS A 62 -13.99 -7.17 -7.05
CA LYS A 62 -15.14 -6.47 -6.45
C LYS A 62 -14.79 -5.77 -5.14
N LEU A 63 -14.08 -6.46 -4.22
CA LEU A 63 -13.64 -5.86 -2.96
C LEU A 63 -12.70 -4.68 -3.19
N ALA A 64 -11.78 -4.79 -4.15
CA ALA A 64 -10.86 -3.70 -4.50
C ALA A 64 -11.63 -2.49 -5.07
N TRP A 65 -12.66 -2.72 -5.88
CA TRP A 65 -13.51 -1.68 -6.42
C TRP A 65 -14.37 -1.00 -5.34
N ASP A 66 -14.94 -1.75 -4.42
CA ASP A 66 -15.67 -1.20 -3.28
C ASP A 66 -14.74 -0.31 -2.43
N GLY A 67 -13.51 -0.77 -2.20
CA GLY A 67 -12.47 0.00 -1.53
C GLY A 67 -12.11 1.28 -2.29
N TYR A 68 -11.96 1.22 -3.61
CA TYR A 68 -11.71 2.37 -4.46
C TYR A 68 -12.82 3.42 -4.35
N ASN A 69 -14.09 3.02 -4.49
CA ASN A 69 -15.23 3.92 -4.36
C ASN A 69 -15.27 4.60 -2.99
N ARG A 70 -14.82 3.90 -1.95
CA ARG A 70 -14.74 4.45 -0.59
C ARG A 70 -13.76 5.63 -0.50
N TYR A 71 -12.68 5.64 -1.27
CA TYR A 71 -11.73 6.74 -1.28
C TYR A 71 -12.35 8.06 -1.75
N MET A 72 -13.35 8.01 -2.61
CA MET A 72 -13.96 9.23 -3.21
C MET A 72 -14.64 10.13 -2.17
N THR A 73 -15.12 9.56 -1.07
CA THR A 73 -15.78 10.30 0.02
C THR A 73 -14.95 10.35 1.31
N LEU A 74 -13.82 9.65 1.32
CA LEU A 74 -13.07 9.41 2.56
C LEU A 74 -12.42 10.68 3.12
N ALA A 75 -11.97 11.61 2.26
CA ALA A 75 -11.36 12.88 2.70
C ALA A 75 -12.36 13.72 3.51
N GLU A 76 -13.60 13.82 3.04
CA GLU A 76 -14.68 14.49 3.75
C GLU A 76 -15.03 13.76 5.05
N GLU A 77 -15.17 12.43 4.99
CA GLU A 77 -15.49 11.60 6.15
C GLU A 77 -14.43 11.70 7.26
N LEU A 78 -13.16 11.69 6.91
CA LEU A 78 -12.06 11.83 7.87
C LEU A 78 -11.79 13.28 8.27
N GLY A 79 -12.31 14.27 7.53
CA GLY A 79 -12.02 15.69 7.70
C GLY A 79 -10.55 16.01 7.47
N ALA A 80 -9.93 15.39 6.46
CA ALA A 80 -8.49 15.52 6.20
C ALA A 80 -8.18 15.28 4.71
N ASP A 81 -7.33 16.12 4.14
CA ASP A 81 -6.77 15.91 2.82
C ASP A 81 -5.58 14.95 2.93
N PHE A 82 -5.56 13.93 2.11
CA PHE A 82 -4.47 12.97 1.97
C PHE A 82 -3.95 12.88 0.53
N GLU A 83 -4.10 13.97 -0.23
CA GLU A 83 -3.58 14.15 -1.60
C GLU A 83 -4.09 13.06 -2.57
N LEU A 84 -5.35 12.66 -2.41
CA LEU A 84 -5.97 11.72 -3.36
C LEU A 84 -6.06 12.36 -4.73
N THR A 85 -5.45 11.74 -5.72
CA THR A 85 -5.43 12.23 -7.09
C THR A 85 -5.74 11.07 -8.03
N ILE A 86 -6.87 11.17 -8.76
CA ILE A 86 -7.25 10.21 -9.79
C ILE A 86 -6.84 10.81 -11.14
N THR A 87 -5.86 10.20 -11.76
CA THR A 87 -5.25 10.66 -13.03
C THR A 87 -5.49 9.70 -14.18
N GLY A 88 -6.03 8.52 -13.89
CA GLY A 88 -5.94 7.38 -14.78
C GLY A 88 -4.60 6.67 -14.69
N GLY A 89 -4.51 5.54 -15.36
CA GLY A 89 -3.33 4.67 -15.38
C GLY A 89 -2.90 4.27 -16.78
N VAL A 90 -1.61 4.07 -16.94
CA VAL A 90 -0.99 3.57 -18.16
C VAL A 90 -0.07 2.39 -17.81
N GLU A 91 -0.33 1.25 -18.42
CA GLU A 91 0.53 0.06 -18.35
C GLU A 91 1.16 -0.18 -19.73
N PRO A 92 2.43 0.19 -19.94
CA PRO A 92 3.13 0.01 -21.22
C PRO A 92 3.29 -1.47 -21.57
N LEU A 93 3.15 -1.80 -22.85
CA LEU A 93 3.31 -3.14 -23.40
C LEU A 93 4.52 -3.16 -24.35
N TYR A 94 5.50 -4.00 -24.05
CA TYR A 94 6.79 -4.02 -24.74
C TYR A 94 6.92 -5.22 -25.70
N THR A 95 6.15 -6.29 -25.45
CA THR A 95 6.24 -7.55 -26.19
C THR A 95 4.86 -8.01 -26.68
N GLU A 96 4.86 -8.81 -27.74
CA GLU A 96 3.66 -9.47 -28.24
C GLU A 96 2.99 -10.39 -27.20
N GLU A 97 3.76 -10.94 -26.28
CA GLU A 97 3.23 -11.75 -25.19
C GLU A 97 2.45 -10.89 -24.20
N GLU A 98 3.00 -9.71 -23.85
CA GLU A 98 2.31 -8.74 -23.00
C GLU A 98 1.02 -8.23 -23.65
N VAL A 99 1.03 -7.96 -24.97
CA VAL A 99 -0.18 -7.57 -25.69
C VAL A 99 -1.26 -8.67 -25.60
N ARG A 100 -0.89 -9.93 -25.82
CA ARG A 100 -1.84 -11.05 -25.66
C ARG A 100 -2.33 -11.23 -24.22
N ALA A 101 -1.46 -10.96 -23.23
CA ALA A 101 -1.85 -11.00 -21.82
C ALA A 101 -2.80 -9.84 -21.47
N ALA A 102 -2.57 -8.66 -22.05
CA ALA A 102 -3.40 -7.48 -21.86
C ALA A 102 -4.86 -7.71 -22.26
N GLU A 103 -5.13 -8.48 -23.33
CA GLU A 103 -6.50 -8.83 -23.74
C GLU A 103 -7.29 -9.53 -22.60
N LYS A 104 -6.62 -10.42 -21.86
CA LYS A 104 -7.23 -11.10 -20.71
C LYS A 104 -7.47 -10.12 -19.55
N THR A 105 -6.53 -9.22 -19.31
CA THR A 105 -6.68 -8.16 -18.29
C THR A 105 -7.88 -7.28 -18.59
N ILE A 106 -8.04 -6.86 -19.86
CA ILE A 106 -9.21 -6.10 -20.31
C ILE A 106 -10.52 -6.86 -20.09
N GLN A 107 -10.56 -8.15 -20.43
CA GLN A 107 -11.76 -8.99 -20.20
C GLN A 107 -12.13 -9.05 -18.72
N VAL A 108 -11.13 -9.16 -17.82
CA VAL A 108 -11.36 -9.12 -16.37
C VAL A 108 -11.92 -7.76 -15.96
N ALA A 109 -11.30 -6.67 -16.39
CA ALA A 109 -11.75 -5.31 -16.10
C ALA A 109 -13.21 -5.10 -16.56
N HIS A 110 -13.55 -5.49 -17.79
CA HIS A 110 -14.92 -5.40 -18.32
C HIS A 110 -15.92 -6.26 -17.52
N SER A 111 -15.53 -7.46 -17.09
CA SER A 111 -16.37 -8.33 -16.25
C SER A 111 -16.61 -7.74 -14.84
N LEU A 112 -15.72 -6.86 -14.38
CA LEU A 112 -15.84 -6.11 -13.13
C LEU A 112 -16.68 -4.82 -13.29
N GLY A 113 -17.10 -4.47 -14.52
CA GLY A 113 -17.88 -3.28 -14.80
C GLY A 113 -17.05 -2.05 -15.19
N HIS A 114 -15.83 -2.23 -15.70
CA HIS A 114 -14.90 -1.18 -16.11
C HIS A 114 -14.71 -1.15 -17.63
N PRO A 115 -15.74 -0.78 -18.44
CA PRO A 115 -15.67 -0.86 -19.89
C PRO A 115 -14.68 0.14 -20.52
N ASP A 116 -14.27 1.18 -19.78
CA ASP A 116 -13.36 2.20 -20.28
C ASP A 116 -11.87 1.79 -20.23
N VAL A 117 -11.58 0.64 -19.60
CA VAL A 117 -10.23 0.05 -19.63
C VAL A 117 -10.01 -0.57 -21.01
N ARG A 118 -8.97 -0.13 -21.72
CA ARG A 118 -8.74 -0.54 -23.12
C ARG A 118 -7.25 -0.58 -23.48
N ILE A 119 -6.93 -1.30 -24.53
CA ILE A 119 -5.61 -1.26 -25.15
C ILE A 119 -5.59 -0.10 -26.16
N VAL A 120 -4.50 0.64 -26.15
CA VAL A 120 -4.25 1.75 -27.10
C VAL A 120 -2.98 1.49 -27.89
N SER A 121 -2.90 2.09 -29.08
CA SER A 121 -1.73 2.02 -29.94
C SER A 121 -0.55 2.84 -29.40
N GLN A 122 0.67 2.51 -29.85
CA GLN A 122 1.88 3.29 -29.58
C GLN A 122 1.66 4.81 -29.81
N LYS A 123 1.06 5.18 -30.94
CA LYS A 123 0.80 6.58 -31.27
C LYS A 123 -0.08 7.26 -30.21
N GLU A 124 -1.13 6.60 -29.81
CA GLU A 124 -2.05 7.11 -28.79
C GLU A 124 -1.39 7.21 -27.41
N VAL A 125 -0.51 6.25 -27.04
CA VAL A 125 0.29 6.34 -25.82
C VAL A 125 1.15 7.58 -25.81
N GLN A 126 1.80 7.94 -26.94
CA GLN A 126 2.64 9.13 -27.03
C GLN A 126 1.83 10.44 -26.91
N GLU A 127 0.55 10.41 -27.26
CA GLU A 127 -0.34 11.56 -27.04
C GLU A 127 -0.77 11.67 -25.56
N ILE A 128 -0.96 10.53 -24.88
CA ILE A 128 -1.37 10.45 -23.45
C ILE A 128 -0.19 10.73 -22.52
N GLU A 129 0.94 10.05 -22.75
CA GLU A 129 2.16 10.11 -21.93
C GLU A 129 3.43 10.30 -22.80
N PRO A 130 3.70 11.52 -23.24
CA PRO A 130 4.82 11.81 -24.15
C PRO A 130 6.20 11.47 -23.60
N ILE A 131 6.33 11.33 -22.27
CA ILE A 131 7.60 11.05 -21.60
C ILE A 131 8.02 9.58 -21.66
N LEU A 132 7.08 8.68 -21.97
CA LEU A 132 7.39 7.26 -22.12
C LEU A 132 8.26 7.02 -23.35
N ARG A 133 9.09 5.96 -23.27
CA ARG A 133 9.88 5.53 -24.44
C ARG A 133 9.00 5.25 -25.65
N HIS A 134 9.57 5.47 -26.84
CA HIS A 134 8.82 5.44 -28.10
C HIS A 134 8.71 4.05 -28.76
N ASP A 135 9.44 3.04 -28.28
CA ASP A 135 9.50 1.70 -28.86
C ASP A 135 8.63 0.66 -28.13
N ILE A 136 7.52 1.10 -27.53
CA ILE A 136 6.49 0.24 -26.98
C ILE A 136 5.51 -0.21 -28.06
N LEU A 137 4.83 -1.34 -27.87
CA LEU A 137 3.82 -1.82 -28.83
C LEU A 137 2.45 -1.19 -28.60
N GLY A 138 2.18 -0.70 -27.41
CA GLY A 138 0.94 -0.08 -26.99
C GLY A 138 0.89 0.04 -25.47
N ALA A 139 -0.28 0.26 -24.92
CA ALA A 139 -0.50 0.25 -23.48
C ALA A 139 -1.94 -0.15 -23.12
N ILE A 140 -2.15 -0.69 -21.91
CA ILE A 140 -3.45 -0.66 -21.28
C ILE A 140 -3.63 0.73 -20.67
N VAL A 141 -4.77 1.36 -20.93
CA VAL A 141 -5.15 2.62 -20.30
C VAL A 141 -6.46 2.46 -19.54
N SER A 142 -6.55 3.17 -18.44
CA SER A 142 -7.73 3.17 -17.57
C SER A 142 -7.93 4.57 -16.97
N PRO A 143 -9.17 5.06 -16.84
CA PRO A 143 -9.45 6.34 -16.19
C PRO A 143 -9.50 6.26 -14.66
N TYR A 144 -9.41 5.09 -14.06
CA TYR A 144 -9.73 4.86 -12.65
C TYR A 144 -8.51 4.89 -11.72
N GLU A 145 -7.32 4.73 -12.24
CA GLU A 145 -6.11 4.68 -11.44
C GLU A 145 -5.74 6.06 -10.87
N GLY A 146 -5.02 6.01 -9.76
CA GLY A 146 -4.60 7.22 -9.08
C GLY A 146 -3.54 6.96 -8.03
N HIS A 147 -3.33 7.94 -7.20
CA HIS A 147 -2.39 7.84 -6.08
C HIS A 147 -2.80 8.75 -4.92
N LEU A 148 -2.14 8.55 -3.79
CA LEU A 148 -2.35 9.33 -2.58
C LEU A 148 -1.06 9.46 -1.77
N ASN A 149 -1.12 10.22 -0.69
CA ASN A 149 -0.06 10.29 0.30
C ASN A 149 -0.36 9.32 1.46
N PRO A 150 0.38 8.20 1.59
CA PRO A 150 0.08 7.17 2.58
C PRO A 150 0.28 7.64 4.02
N PHE A 151 1.21 8.57 4.26
CA PHE A 151 1.43 9.14 5.60
C PHE A 151 0.24 9.97 6.05
N LEU A 152 -0.27 10.83 5.16
CA LEU A 152 -1.44 11.66 5.44
C LEU A 152 -2.68 10.80 5.66
N LEU A 153 -2.90 9.79 4.83
CA LEU A 153 -4.05 8.88 4.96
C LEU A 153 -4.04 8.12 6.29
N VAL A 154 -2.91 7.47 6.64
CA VAL A 154 -2.83 6.71 7.90
C VAL A 154 -3.01 7.62 9.10
N ASN A 155 -2.41 8.81 9.08
CA ASN A 155 -2.59 9.79 10.14
C ASN A 155 -4.05 10.30 10.20
N ALA A 156 -4.70 10.53 9.06
CA ALA A 156 -6.10 10.94 9.01
C ALA A 156 -7.02 9.92 9.71
N TYR A 157 -6.85 8.62 9.41
CA TYR A 157 -7.56 7.55 10.09
C TYR A 157 -7.31 7.54 11.61
N ILE A 158 -6.04 7.64 12.02
CA ILE A 158 -5.67 7.63 13.44
C ILE A 158 -6.26 8.85 14.18
N GLN A 159 -6.19 10.05 13.58
CA GLN A 159 -6.77 11.24 14.20
C GLN A 159 -8.30 11.15 14.28
N ALA A 160 -8.94 10.64 13.24
CA ALA A 160 -10.38 10.41 13.25
C ALA A 160 -10.78 9.36 14.31
N ALA A 161 -10.04 8.26 14.43
CA ALA A 161 -10.28 7.27 15.48
C ALA A 161 -10.13 7.87 16.90
N LYS A 162 -9.09 8.69 17.11
CA LYS A 162 -8.88 9.39 18.39
C LYS A 162 -10.01 10.36 18.73
N ARG A 163 -10.54 11.10 17.75
CA ARG A 163 -11.72 11.98 17.96
C ARG A 163 -12.95 11.19 18.40
N LEU A 164 -13.05 9.91 18.02
CA LEU A 164 -14.11 8.98 18.42
C LEU A 164 -13.78 8.19 19.70
N GLY A 165 -12.69 8.52 20.41
CA GLY A 165 -12.34 7.93 21.70
C GLY A 165 -11.39 6.75 21.65
N ALA A 166 -10.86 6.37 20.47
CA ALA A 166 -9.81 5.35 20.39
C ALA A 166 -8.51 5.83 21.03
N GLU A 167 -7.84 4.95 21.76
CA GLU A 167 -6.48 5.19 22.28
C GLU A 167 -5.44 4.54 21.35
N VAL A 168 -4.32 5.24 21.12
CA VAL A 168 -3.18 4.72 20.36
C VAL A 168 -1.93 4.81 21.20
N SER A 169 -1.33 3.67 21.48
CA SER A 169 -0.09 3.54 22.25
C SER A 169 1.06 3.16 21.32
N THR A 170 1.85 4.16 20.93
CA THR A 170 3.10 3.97 20.15
C THR A 170 4.22 3.47 21.04
N TYR A 171 5.30 2.93 20.44
CA TYR A 171 6.43 2.32 21.15
C TYR A 171 5.99 1.25 22.15
N THR A 172 4.89 0.56 21.82
CA THR A 172 4.27 -0.48 22.62
C THR A 172 4.28 -1.79 21.85
N LYS A 173 5.30 -2.58 22.13
CA LYS A 173 5.54 -3.86 21.48
C LYS A 173 4.81 -4.97 22.22
N VAL A 174 4.02 -5.75 21.50
CA VAL A 174 3.47 -7.00 21.99
C VAL A 174 4.60 -8.02 22.08
N GLU A 175 4.79 -8.62 23.23
CA GLU A 175 5.87 -9.56 23.52
C GLU A 175 5.35 -10.98 23.73
N ASN A 176 4.13 -11.13 24.27
CA ASN A 176 3.50 -12.42 24.48
C ASN A 176 1.99 -12.29 24.75
N PHE A 177 1.30 -13.41 24.84
CA PHE A 177 -0.10 -13.51 25.26
C PHE A 177 -0.24 -14.50 26.41
N VAL A 178 -1.16 -14.21 27.33
CA VAL A 178 -1.65 -15.18 28.32
C VAL A 178 -2.93 -15.80 27.74
N VAL A 179 -2.86 -17.08 27.38
CA VAL A 179 -3.96 -17.82 26.77
C VAL A 179 -4.49 -18.83 27.77
N LYS A 180 -5.81 -18.87 27.99
CA LYS A 180 -6.51 -19.91 28.76
C LYS A 180 -7.57 -20.58 27.90
N GLY A 181 -7.44 -21.86 27.72
CA GLY A 181 -8.29 -22.59 26.78
C GLY A 181 -8.16 -22.00 25.39
N ASN A 182 -9.24 -21.50 24.84
CA ASN A 182 -9.28 -20.90 23.48
C ASN A 182 -9.45 -19.37 23.52
N HIS A 183 -9.04 -18.73 24.62
CA HIS A 183 -9.25 -17.29 24.84
C HIS A 183 -7.96 -16.60 25.27
N ILE A 184 -7.70 -15.40 24.70
CA ILE A 184 -6.60 -14.52 25.10
C ILE A 184 -7.07 -13.71 26.31
N GLU A 185 -6.51 -13.98 27.50
CA GLU A 185 -6.83 -13.25 28.72
C GLU A 185 -6.04 -11.94 28.85
N GLU A 186 -4.77 -11.97 28.46
CA GLU A 186 -3.91 -10.80 28.55
C GLU A 186 -2.94 -10.70 27.34
N ILE A 187 -2.68 -9.48 26.93
CA ILE A 187 -1.60 -9.12 26.01
C ILE A 187 -0.46 -8.57 26.84
N VAL A 188 0.70 -9.22 26.78
CA VAL A 188 1.92 -8.77 27.47
C VAL A 188 2.69 -7.84 26.53
N THR A 189 3.02 -6.66 27.01
CA THR A 189 3.78 -5.66 26.25
C THR A 189 4.98 -5.15 27.06
N ASN A 190 5.92 -4.50 26.39
CA ASN A 190 7.04 -3.80 27.03
C ASN A 190 6.61 -2.64 27.97
N LYS A 191 5.32 -2.27 27.99
CA LYS A 191 4.75 -1.23 28.85
C LYS A 191 3.72 -1.75 29.87
N GLY A 192 3.66 -3.06 30.09
CA GLY A 192 2.71 -3.72 30.97
C GLY A 192 1.68 -4.53 30.22
N THR A 193 0.65 -5.00 30.91
CA THR A 193 -0.36 -5.91 30.38
C THR A 193 -1.67 -5.19 30.04
N VAL A 194 -2.41 -5.73 29.07
CA VAL A 194 -3.74 -5.27 28.66
C VAL A 194 -4.69 -6.46 28.59
N LYS A 195 -5.89 -6.33 29.15
CA LYS A 195 -6.99 -7.31 29.03
C LYS A 195 -7.84 -6.97 27.82
N PRO A 196 -7.83 -7.77 26.73
CA PRO A 196 -8.65 -7.55 25.56
C PRO A 196 -9.99 -8.27 25.65
N GLY A 197 -11.05 -7.69 25.09
CA GLY A 197 -12.25 -8.44 24.74
C GLY A 197 -12.07 -9.20 23.42
N LEU A 198 -11.47 -8.52 22.43
CA LEU A 198 -11.12 -9.05 21.12
C LEU A 198 -9.72 -8.54 20.71
N VAL A 199 -8.92 -9.40 20.08
CA VAL A 199 -7.62 -9.03 19.51
C VAL A 199 -7.67 -9.09 17.99
N ILE A 200 -7.26 -8.01 17.31
CA ILE A 200 -7.13 -7.97 15.86
C ILE A 200 -5.65 -7.77 15.51
N CYS A 201 -5.06 -8.74 14.84
CA CYS A 201 -3.69 -8.64 14.36
C CYS A 201 -3.65 -7.91 13.00
N ALA A 202 -3.12 -6.68 12.98
CA ALA A 202 -2.87 -5.86 11.81
C ALA A 202 -1.37 -5.51 11.69
N ALA A 203 -0.50 -6.42 12.16
CA ALA A 203 0.94 -6.22 12.33
C ALA A 203 1.77 -6.37 11.02
N GLY A 204 1.10 -6.43 9.86
CA GLY A 204 1.77 -6.55 8.57
C GLY A 204 2.67 -7.78 8.51
N ILE A 205 3.94 -7.61 8.15
CA ILE A 205 4.89 -8.72 8.05
C ILE A 205 5.16 -9.42 9.41
N TYR A 206 4.90 -8.76 10.52
CA TYR A 206 5.03 -9.35 11.85
C TYR A 206 3.81 -10.20 12.25
N SER A 207 2.75 -10.25 11.44
CA SER A 207 1.53 -11.01 11.74
C SER A 207 1.81 -12.50 11.95
N ARG A 208 2.74 -13.10 11.19
CA ARG A 208 3.16 -14.47 11.40
C ARG A 208 3.70 -14.67 12.80
N LYS A 209 4.66 -13.83 13.23
CA LYS A 209 5.27 -13.92 14.56
C LYS A 209 4.24 -13.69 15.68
N ILE A 210 3.30 -12.79 15.49
CA ILE A 210 2.19 -12.56 16.45
C ILE A 210 1.26 -13.76 16.49
N GLY A 211 0.92 -14.36 15.34
CA GLY A 211 0.11 -15.57 15.26
C GLY A 211 0.76 -16.77 15.97
N GLU A 212 2.07 -16.98 15.74
CA GLU A 212 2.84 -18.06 16.37
C GLU A 212 2.78 -18.02 17.90
N MET A 213 2.70 -16.83 18.51
CA MET A 213 2.56 -16.68 19.98
C MET A 213 1.25 -17.28 20.54
N VAL A 214 0.26 -17.47 19.69
CA VAL A 214 -1.05 -18.05 20.04
C VAL A 214 -1.34 -19.35 19.26
N GLY A 215 -0.34 -19.94 18.64
CA GLY A 215 -0.45 -21.20 17.90
C GLY A 215 -1.14 -21.11 16.55
N LEU A 216 -1.23 -19.89 15.96
CA LEU A 216 -1.82 -19.65 14.64
C LEU A 216 -0.73 -19.40 13.58
N ASP A 217 -0.87 -19.99 12.41
CA ASP A 217 -0.09 -19.62 11.24
C ASP A 217 -0.83 -18.54 10.43
N ALA A 218 -0.29 -17.33 10.42
CA ALA A 218 -0.80 -16.25 9.60
C ALA A 218 -0.11 -16.29 8.22
N HIS A 219 -0.57 -17.14 7.32
CA HIS A 219 -0.06 -17.41 5.96
C HIS A 219 0.35 -16.15 5.17
N VAL A 220 1.43 -15.50 5.61
CA VAL A 220 1.98 -14.30 4.97
C VAL A 220 3.46 -14.48 4.72
N LYS A 221 3.91 -14.05 3.54
CA LYS A 221 5.31 -14.08 3.16
C LYS A 221 5.83 -12.69 2.79
N PRO A 222 7.11 -12.44 3.06
CA PRO A 222 7.74 -11.17 2.70
C PRO A 222 8.08 -11.12 1.21
N GLU A 223 7.87 -9.95 0.62
CA GLU A 223 8.35 -9.59 -0.71
C GLU A 223 8.98 -8.20 -0.63
N ARG A 224 10.24 -8.06 -1.00
CA ARG A 224 10.93 -6.78 -0.91
C ARG A 224 10.62 -5.92 -2.13
N GLY A 225 10.31 -4.64 -1.92
CA GLY A 225 10.18 -3.63 -2.96
C GLY A 225 11.17 -2.48 -2.76
N PHE A 226 11.53 -1.82 -3.85
CA PHE A 226 12.40 -0.66 -3.87
C PHE A 226 11.67 0.54 -4.45
N CYS A 227 11.92 1.71 -3.87
CA CYS A 227 11.45 2.96 -4.41
C CYS A 227 12.59 3.98 -4.49
N LEU A 228 12.60 4.74 -5.59
CA LEU A 228 13.44 5.91 -5.78
C LEU A 228 12.55 7.15 -5.80
N VAL A 229 13.01 8.23 -5.22
CA VAL A 229 12.31 9.53 -5.20
C VAL A 229 13.21 10.56 -5.87
N SER A 230 12.70 11.18 -6.93
CA SER A 230 13.41 12.23 -7.64
C SER A 230 13.38 13.56 -6.89
N GLU A 231 14.22 14.48 -7.31
CA GLU A 231 14.00 15.91 -7.06
C GLU A 231 12.63 16.36 -7.55
N LYS A 232 12.21 17.57 -7.14
CA LYS A 232 10.95 18.15 -7.62
C LYS A 232 11.07 18.55 -9.08
N MET A 233 10.09 18.13 -9.87
CA MET A 233 9.98 18.43 -11.29
C MET A 233 8.67 19.18 -11.57
N PRO A 234 8.58 19.97 -12.64
CA PRO A 234 7.30 20.36 -13.19
C PRO A 234 6.41 19.14 -13.45
N LYS A 235 5.10 19.32 -13.59
CA LYS A 235 4.22 18.19 -13.94
C LYS A 235 4.60 17.66 -15.32
N ILE A 236 5.09 16.43 -15.39
CA ILE A 236 5.52 15.74 -16.62
C ILE A 236 4.90 14.36 -16.78
N LEU A 237 4.35 13.77 -15.70
CA LEU A 237 3.52 12.57 -15.77
C LEU A 237 2.05 12.98 -15.71
N ASN A 238 1.29 12.63 -16.74
CA ASN A 238 -0.14 12.92 -16.80
C ASN A 238 -0.95 11.90 -15.98
N ASN A 239 -0.50 10.65 -16.00
CA ASN A 239 -1.16 9.50 -15.37
C ASN A 239 -0.25 8.81 -14.35
N VAL A 240 -0.81 7.90 -13.58
CA VAL A 240 0.00 6.88 -12.91
C VAL A 240 0.45 5.87 -13.96
N ILE A 241 1.73 5.61 -14.02
CA ILE A 241 2.32 4.61 -14.93
C ILE A 241 2.78 3.42 -14.10
N VAL A 242 2.61 2.21 -14.60
CA VAL A 242 3.20 1.04 -13.90
C VAL A 242 4.69 1.28 -13.71
N GLY A 243 5.13 1.32 -12.47
CA GLY A 243 6.51 1.66 -12.11
C GLY A 243 6.74 3.13 -11.72
N ALA A 244 5.84 4.08 -12.00
CA ALA A 244 6.06 5.48 -11.67
C ALA A 244 4.77 6.26 -11.38
N ARG A 245 4.89 7.28 -10.52
CA ARG A 245 3.88 8.32 -10.35
C ARG A 245 4.53 9.64 -9.99
N GLN A 246 3.89 10.75 -10.29
CA GLN A 246 4.32 12.05 -9.82
C GLN A 246 3.44 12.52 -8.65
N THR A 247 4.08 12.93 -7.55
CA THR A 247 3.38 13.41 -6.34
C THR A 247 2.83 14.82 -6.55
N VAL A 248 1.89 15.23 -5.71
CA VAL A 248 1.38 16.62 -5.69
C VAL A 248 2.51 17.63 -5.47
N SER A 249 3.54 17.27 -4.71
CA SER A 249 4.72 18.12 -4.47
C SER A 249 5.73 18.17 -5.64
N GLY A 250 5.50 17.39 -6.72
CA GLY A 250 6.32 17.38 -7.93
C GLY A 250 7.40 16.30 -7.99
N ASN A 251 7.65 15.54 -6.91
CA ASN A 251 8.60 14.44 -6.96
C ASN A 251 8.05 13.26 -7.75
N ILE A 252 8.88 12.59 -8.53
CA ILE A 252 8.53 11.32 -9.16
C ILE A 252 8.95 10.19 -8.22
N ILE A 253 8.05 9.27 -7.95
CA ILE A 253 8.34 8.03 -7.22
C ILE A 253 8.36 6.89 -8.22
N PHE A 254 9.52 6.28 -8.38
CA PHE A 254 9.69 5.03 -9.11
C PHE A 254 9.60 3.89 -8.12
N GLY A 255 8.67 2.95 -8.34
CA GLY A 255 8.43 1.82 -7.45
C GLY A 255 8.53 0.50 -8.20
N PHE A 256 9.37 -0.40 -7.71
CA PHE A 256 9.61 -1.68 -8.34
C PHE A 256 9.43 -2.82 -7.35
N ILE A 257 8.90 -3.92 -7.84
CA ILE A 257 8.86 -5.16 -7.09
C ILE A 257 10.22 -5.82 -7.25
N ALA A 258 10.72 -6.30 -6.14
CA ALA A 258 12.02 -6.88 -6.11
C ALA A 258 12.01 -8.34 -5.66
N ASP A 259 13.01 -8.65 -4.89
CA ASP A 259 13.46 -9.95 -4.53
C ASP A 259 12.46 -10.78 -3.72
N LYS A 260 12.40 -12.07 -4.03
CA LYS A 260 12.02 -13.07 -3.06
C LYS A 260 13.04 -13.04 -1.92
N VAL A 261 12.57 -12.88 -0.72
CA VAL A 261 13.40 -12.85 0.49
C VAL A 261 13.05 -14.01 1.42
N PRO A 262 13.97 -14.43 2.32
CA PRO A 262 13.65 -15.45 3.31
C PRO A 262 12.39 -15.12 4.11
N MET A 263 11.66 -16.14 4.58
CA MET A 263 10.37 -16.01 5.27
C MET A 263 10.41 -15.18 6.55
N ASP A 264 11.56 -15.09 7.20
CA ASP A 264 11.82 -14.29 8.40
C ASP A 264 12.41 -12.92 8.09
N CYS A 265 12.52 -12.56 6.81
CA CYS A 265 13.16 -11.32 6.41
C CYS A 265 12.33 -10.09 6.80
N ILE A 266 12.90 -9.28 7.68
CA ILE A 266 12.40 -7.95 8.06
C ILE A 266 13.39 -6.83 7.70
N ASP A 267 14.47 -7.17 6.99
CA ASP A 267 15.52 -6.23 6.61
C ASP A 267 15.06 -5.29 5.51
N ARG A 268 14.97 -4.01 5.83
CA ARG A 268 14.58 -2.92 4.92
C ARG A 268 15.75 -2.06 4.48
N ARG A 269 16.99 -2.52 4.64
CA ARG A 269 18.15 -1.78 4.15
C ARG A 269 18.17 -1.75 2.64
N MET A 270 18.45 -0.57 2.09
CA MET A 270 18.74 -0.41 0.67
C MET A 270 20.18 -0.90 0.39
N TYR A 271 20.37 -1.62 -0.70
CA TYR A 271 21.69 -2.08 -1.14
C TYR A 271 21.95 -1.65 -2.60
N ILE A 272 23.21 -1.51 -2.93
CA ILE A 272 23.66 -0.95 -4.23
C ILE A 272 23.01 -1.65 -5.43
N ARG A 273 22.95 -2.99 -5.41
CA ARG A 273 22.33 -3.77 -6.49
C ARG A 273 20.86 -3.42 -6.70
N GLY A 274 20.10 -3.21 -5.61
CA GLY A 274 18.70 -2.79 -5.65
C GLY A 274 18.54 -1.38 -6.24
N LEU A 275 19.42 -0.45 -5.86
CA LEU A 275 19.45 0.90 -6.44
C LEU A 275 19.75 0.87 -7.93
N GLN A 276 20.77 0.13 -8.35
CA GLN A 276 21.15 0.01 -9.75
C GLN A 276 20.03 -0.60 -10.59
N TRP A 277 19.34 -1.60 -10.07
CA TRP A 277 18.24 -2.24 -10.76
C TRP A 277 17.06 -1.27 -10.90
N ALA A 278 16.63 -0.63 -9.82
CA ALA A 278 15.54 0.34 -9.85
C ALA A 278 15.83 1.54 -10.79
N ALA A 279 17.08 2.02 -10.79
CA ALA A 279 17.49 3.09 -11.69
C ALA A 279 17.48 2.65 -13.17
N LYS A 280 17.93 1.43 -13.48
CA LYS A 280 17.90 0.89 -14.85
C LYS A 280 16.47 0.77 -15.37
N ASP A 281 15.53 0.26 -14.55
CA ASP A 281 14.14 0.14 -14.95
C ASP A 281 13.50 1.54 -15.15
N ALA A 282 13.79 2.50 -14.27
CA ALA A 282 13.31 3.87 -14.44
C ALA A 282 13.81 4.51 -15.75
N VAL A 283 15.09 4.37 -16.06
CA VAL A 283 15.68 4.92 -17.31
C VAL A 283 15.19 4.16 -18.55
N ARG A 284 14.95 2.86 -18.43
CA ARG A 284 14.39 2.07 -19.55
C ARG A 284 13.03 2.63 -19.97
N ASP A 285 12.15 2.92 -19.02
CA ASP A 285 10.79 3.35 -19.30
C ASP A 285 10.70 4.85 -19.56
N PHE A 286 11.60 5.63 -18.97
CA PHE A 286 11.68 7.09 -19.05
C PHE A 286 13.08 7.58 -19.45
N PRO A 287 13.55 7.35 -20.68
CA PRO A 287 14.90 7.74 -21.10
C PRO A 287 15.21 9.23 -20.93
N ALA A 288 14.20 10.09 -21.05
CA ALA A 288 14.34 11.54 -20.84
C ALA A 288 14.73 11.90 -19.39
N LEU A 289 14.52 11.00 -18.44
CA LEU A 289 14.83 11.21 -17.01
C LEU A 289 16.19 10.65 -16.58
N GLN A 290 17.04 10.22 -17.52
CA GLN A 290 18.33 9.60 -17.21
C GLN A 290 19.27 10.46 -16.34
N ASN A 291 19.11 11.78 -16.36
CA ASN A 291 19.93 12.74 -15.62
C ASN A 291 19.20 13.34 -14.40
N ILE A 292 18.05 12.82 -14.02
CA ILE A 292 17.29 13.32 -12.86
C ILE A 292 18.03 12.99 -11.56
N ASN A 293 18.04 13.93 -10.61
CA ASN A 293 18.61 13.66 -9.29
C ASN A 293 17.67 12.83 -8.42
N ILE A 294 18.21 11.76 -7.85
CA ILE A 294 17.50 10.96 -6.82
C ILE A 294 17.85 11.51 -5.45
N ILE A 295 16.86 12.07 -4.77
CA ILE A 295 17.04 12.69 -3.44
C ILE A 295 16.78 11.72 -2.29
N ARG A 296 16.08 10.61 -2.56
CA ARG A 296 15.79 9.58 -1.57
C ARG A 296 15.59 8.23 -2.22
N SER A 297 16.00 7.19 -1.51
CA SER A 297 15.63 5.81 -1.80
C SER A 297 15.13 5.11 -0.55
N TYR A 298 14.21 4.18 -0.69
CA TYR A 298 13.71 3.39 0.42
C TYR A 298 13.28 2.00 -0.02
N THR A 299 13.25 1.10 0.96
CA THR A 299 12.88 -0.30 0.79
C THR A 299 11.69 -0.62 1.68
N GLY A 300 10.72 -1.33 1.15
CA GLY A 300 9.60 -1.88 1.91
C GLY A 300 9.55 -3.39 1.84
N ILE A 301 9.04 -4.02 2.89
CA ILE A 301 8.71 -5.43 2.88
C ILE A 301 7.20 -5.54 2.75
N ARG A 302 6.74 -6.00 1.59
CA ARG A 302 5.34 -6.28 1.33
C ARG A 302 4.92 -7.54 2.08
N CYS A 303 3.77 -7.49 2.73
CA CYS A 303 3.11 -8.63 3.35
C CYS A 303 2.21 -9.25 2.28
N LYS A 304 2.68 -10.31 1.64
CA LYS A 304 1.96 -11.02 0.58
C LYS A 304 1.31 -12.27 1.15
N PRO A 305 0.04 -12.58 0.89
CA PRO A 305 -0.56 -13.85 1.26
C PRO A 305 0.12 -15.01 0.53
N GLU A 306 0.18 -16.16 1.16
CA GLU A 306 0.68 -17.42 0.56
C GLU A 306 -0.33 -18.02 -0.38
#